data_0a9eb7405c7b3a2d22dd995f1c6e608a
#
_entry.id   0a9eb7405c7b3a2d22dd995f1c6e608a
#
_cell.length_a   1.000
_cell.length_b   1.000
_cell.length_c   1.000
_cell.angle_alpha   90.00
_cell.angle_beta   90.00
_cell.angle_gamma   90.00
#
_symmetry.space_group_name_H-M   'P 1'
#
loop_
_entity.id
_entity.type
_entity.pdbx_description
1 polymer ?
#
loop_
_entity_poly.entity_id
_entity_poly.type
_entity_poly.pdbx_seq_one_letter_code
_entity_poly.pdbx_strand_id
1 'polypeptide(L)'
;SAASDVYKRQVKAGADIENTANQTVHVYNPVSKTVEKPEKPTQKRVNSVPVPVEMNFTKRLEGRELQANEFEFVLKKDGVEVERVKNDAAGKIVFKTLEFGRDDLGKTYNYTVEETPGTDATVKYDTMVATVKVVVSHDGTAKAIVANVTDAADKEFNNRVTPPEEPKFQPEKYVVSKAKFDITGTKLVDDDSELTDKY
;
A
#
# COMPACT_ATOMS: atom_id res chain seq x y z
N SER A 1 24.57 9.24 46.39
CA SER A 1 24.27 9.48 44.97
C SER A 1 23.06 8.64 44.58
N ALA A 2 21.86 9.20 44.79
CA ALA A 2 20.64 8.55 44.34
C ALA A 2 20.59 8.70 42.81
N ALA A 3 20.81 7.60 42.10
CA ALA A 3 20.47 7.51 40.70
C ALA A 3 18.97 7.77 40.56
N SER A 4 18.64 8.86 39.91
CA SER A 4 17.27 9.13 39.48
C SER A 4 16.90 8.06 38.46
N ASP A 5 16.22 7.03 38.92
CA ASP A 5 15.62 6.00 38.09
C ASP A 5 14.42 6.67 37.38
N VAL A 6 14.72 7.26 36.23
CA VAL A 6 13.69 7.80 35.36
C VAL A 6 13.01 6.57 34.75
N TYR A 7 11.98 6.09 35.43
CA TYR A 7 11.02 5.15 34.86
C TYR A 7 10.46 5.78 33.60
N LYS A 8 10.98 5.41 32.44
CA LYS A 8 10.34 5.62 31.15
C LYS A 8 9.07 4.75 31.18
N ARG A 9 7.98 5.27 31.73
CA ARG A 9 6.66 4.69 31.49
C ARG A 9 6.50 4.66 29.98
N GLN A 10 6.44 3.46 29.43
CA GLN A 10 5.96 3.29 28.06
C GLN A 10 4.51 3.76 28.02
N VAL A 11 4.31 4.94 27.50
CA VAL A 11 2.97 5.50 27.37
C VAL A 11 2.32 4.78 26.20
N LYS A 12 1.18 4.13 26.45
CA LYS A 12 0.41 3.38 25.45
C LYS A 12 0.03 4.30 24.28
N ALA A 13 0.10 3.79 23.05
CA ALA A 13 -0.40 4.48 21.87
C ALA A 13 -1.84 4.97 22.09
N GLY A 14 -2.14 6.19 21.69
CA GLY A 14 -3.43 6.84 21.89
C GLY A 14 -3.62 7.48 23.26
N ALA A 15 -2.77 7.19 24.26
CA ALA A 15 -2.92 7.78 25.61
C ALA A 15 -2.75 9.30 25.60
N ASP A 16 -3.58 9.98 26.37
CA ASP A 16 -3.48 11.42 26.56
C ASP A 16 -2.25 11.80 27.39
N ILE A 17 -1.56 12.84 26.96
CA ILE A 17 -0.47 13.50 27.68
C ILE A 17 -0.93 14.88 28.05
N GLU A 18 -1.12 15.10 29.34
CA GLU A 18 -1.53 16.40 29.87
C GLU A 18 -0.32 17.24 30.27
N ASN A 19 -0.18 18.41 29.66
CA ASN A 19 0.79 19.41 30.04
C ASN A 19 0.07 20.58 30.71
N THR A 20 0.45 20.86 31.97
CA THR A 20 -0.06 21.97 32.73
C THR A 20 1.06 22.96 33.00
N ALA A 21 0.97 24.16 32.45
CA ALA A 21 1.92 25.23 32.76
C ALA A 21 1.29 26.19 33.77
N ASN A 22 1.88 26.30 34.93
CA ASN A 22 1.48 27.29 35.92
C ASN A 22 2.32 28.56 35.70
N GLN A 23 1.66 29.67 35.40
CA GLN A 23 2.31 30.95 35.32
C GLN A 23 1.93 31.78 36.57
N THR A 24 2.90 32.05 37.43
CA THR A 24 2.72 33.01 38.55
C THR A 24 3.19 34.36 38.06
N VAL A 25 2.29 35.33 38.08
CA VAL A 25 2.60 36.73 37.80
C VAL A 25 2.58 37.49 39.12
N HIS A 26 3.66 38.23 39.40
CA HIS A 26 3.77 39.11 40.51
C HIS A 26 3.51 40.53 40.02
N VAL A 27 2.44 41.15 40.49
CA VAL A 27 2.10 42.52 40.11
C VAL A 27 2.26 43.40 41.36
N TYR A 28 3.15 44.39 41.28
CA TYR A 28 3.28 45.38 42.34
C TYR A 28 2.13 46.40 42.25
N ASN A 29 1.38 46.52 43.35
CA ASN A 29 0.34 47.55 43.47
C ASN A 29 0.96 48.79 44.15
N PRO A 30 1.13 49.91 43.45
CA PRO A 30 1.76 51.12 43.99
C PRO A 30 0.92 51.83 45.05
N VAL A 31 -0.38 51.59 45.08
CA VAL A 31 -1.29 52.21 46.05
C VAL A 31 -1.24 51.48 47.39
N SER A 32 -1.35 50.17 47.40
CA SER A 32 -1.26 49.32 48.59
C SER A 32 0.17 49.03 49.02
N LYS A 33 1.17 49.31 48.15
CA LYS A 33 2.58 48.94 48.30
C LYS A 33 2.81 47.44 48.53
N THR A 34 1.94 46.60 48.01
CA THR A 34 2.00 45.17 48.17
C THR A 34 2.19 44.50 46.82
N VAL A 35 2.76 43.27 46.82
CA VAL A 35 2.85 42.42 45.65
C VAL A 35 1.64 41.50 45.60
N GLU A 36 0.82 41.69 44.59
CA GLU A 36 -0.34 40.85 44.35
C GLU A 36 0.05 39.70 43.44
N LYS A 37 -0.56 38.54 43.70
CA LYS A 37 -0.37 37.32 42.89
C LYS A 37 -1.72 36.96 42.27
N PRO A 38 -2.16 37.66 41.22
CA PRO A 38 -3.41 37.30 40.57
C PRO A 38 -3.28 35.90 39.99
N GLU A 39 -4.24 35.04 40.27
CA GLU A 39 -4.34 33.74 39.64
C GLU A 39 -4.62 33.92 38.15
N LYS A 40 -3.71 33.43 37.31
CA LYS A 40 -3.99 33.30 35.89
C LYS A 40 -4.52 31.90 35.63
N PRO A 41 -5.57 31.78 34.81
CA PRO A 41 -6.07 30.46 34.44
C PRO A 41 -4.95 29.66 33.76
N THR A 42 -4.72 28.48 34.28
CA THR A 42 -3.75 27.53 33.72
C THR A 42 -4.24 27.04 32.37
N GLN A 43 -3.46 27.24 31.33
CA GLN A 43 -3.78 26.64 30.05
C GLN A 43 -3.32 25.17 30.06
N LYS A 44 -4.30 24.28 30.07
CA LYS A 44 -4.07 22.85 29.92
C LYS A 44 -4.02 22.52 28.45
N ARG A 45 -2.90 21.96 27.98
CA ARG A 45 -2.81 21.35 26.66
C ARG A 45 -2.82 19.84 26.82
N VAL A 46 -3.65 19.19 26.03
CA VAL A 46 -3.73 17.73 25.96
C VAL A 46 -3.26 17.30 24.58
N ASN A 47 -2.20 16.51 24.54
CA ASN A 47 -1.72 15.83 23.35
C ASN A 47 -2.02 14.34 23.51
N SER A 48 -1.85 13.55 22.46
CA SER A 48 -1.91 12.10 22.55
C SER A 48 -0.64 11.49 21.97
N VAL A 49 -0.30 10.31 22.43
CA VAL A 49 0.68 9.45 21.74
C VAL A 49 0.05 9.02 20.43
N PRO A 50 0.72 9.17 19.28
CA PRO A 50 0.18 8.73 18.00
C PRO A 50 -0.23 7.26 18.02
N VAL A 51 -1.31 6.93 17.34
CA VAL A 51 -1.78 5.57 17.11
C VAL A 51 -1.30 5.13 15.74
N PRO A 52 -0.42 4.11 15.66
CA PRO A 52 0.07 3.61 14.38
C PRO A 52 -0.97 2.72 13.69
N VAL A 53 -1.08 2.85 12.37
CA VAL A 53 -1.87 1.98 11.50
C VAL A 53 -1.00 1.54 10.34
N GLU A 54 -0.82 0.24 10.17
CA GLU A 54 -0.03 -0.35 9.10
C GLU A 54 -0.90 -0.67 7.89
N MET A 55 -0.37 -0.39 6.70
CA MET A 55 -0.99 -0.67 5.41
C MET A 55 -0.14 -1.72 4.68
N ASN A 56 -0.44 -2.99 4.95
CA ASN A 56 0.28 -4.13 4.41
C ASN A 56 -0.61 -4.91 3.43
N PHE A 57 -0.08 -5.17 2.23
CA PHE A 57 -0.73 -5.92 1.17
C PHE A 57 0.24 -6.95 0.60
N THR A 58 -0.25 -7.81 -0.28
CA THR A 58 0.55 -8.83 -0.94
C THR A 58 0.37 -8.79 -2.45
N LYS A 59 1.42 -9.18 -3.16
CA LYS A 59 1.43 -9.37 -4.60
C LYS A 59 1.69 -10.83 -4.94
N ARG A 60 0.88 -11.38 -5.82
CA ARG A 60 1.08 -12.68 -6.43
C ARG A 60 1.19 -12.55 -7.95
N LEU A 61 2.10 -13.31 -8.53
CA LEU A 61 2.23 -13.44 -9.98
C LEU A 61 2.09 -14.91 -10.37
N GLU A 62 1.15 -15.20 -11.25
CA GLU A 62 0.96 -16.53 -11.82
C GLU A 62 1.65 -16.62 -13.20
N GLY A 63 2.27 -17.77 -13.46
CA GLY A 63 2.91 -18.08 -14.75
C GLY A 63 4.43 -17.92 -14.77
N ARG A 64 5.03 -17.19 -13.84
CA ARG A 64 6.47 -17.13 -13.58
C ARG A 64 6.77 -16.60 -12.18
N GLU A 65 8.03 -16.66 -11.78
CA GLU A 65 8.47 -16.10 -10.51
C GLU A 65 8.34 -14.57 -10.48
N LEU A 66 7.88 -14.07 -9.33
CA LEU A 66 7.79 -12.64 -9.03
C LEU A 66 9.20 -12.09 -8.73
N GLN A 67 9.52 -10.93 -9.28
CA GLN A 67 10.75 -10.23 -8.98
C GLN A 67 10.51 -9.06 -8.02
N ALA A 68 11.54 -8.71 -7.25
CA ALA A 68 11.48 -7.50 -6.42
C ALA A 68 11.40 -6.24 -7.30
N ASN A 69 10.63 -5.27 -6.85
CA ASN A 69 10.43 -3.98 -7.54
C ASN A 69 9.79 -4.06 -8.92
N GLU A 70 9.06 -5.13 -9.20
CA GLU A 70 8.47 -5.38 -10.50
C GLU A 70 7.15 -4.63 -10.71
N PHE A 71 6.29 -4.62 -9.70
CA PHE A 71 4.98 -3.98 -9.76
C PHE A 71 4.91 -2.81 -8.78
N GLU A 72 4.15 -1.80 -9.15
CA GLU A 72 4.04 -0.55 -8.41
C GLU A 72 2.62 -0.37 -7.87
N PHE A 73 2.52 0.11 -6.63
CA PHE A 73 1.27 0.28 -5.90
C PHE A 73 1.15 1.70 -5.36
N VAL A 74 -0.03 2.25 -5.45
CA VAL A 74 -0.33 3.62 -5.04
C VAL A 74 -1.31 3.60 -3.88
N LEU A 75 -0.92 4.20 -2.77
CA LEU A 75 -1.81 4.51 -1.65
C LEU A 75 -2.39 5.91 -1.87
N LYS A 76 -3.71 6.01 -1.87
CA LYS A 76 -4.43 7.28 -1.92
C LYS A 76 -5.21 7.50 -0.63
N LYS A 77 -5.29 8.74 -0.19
CA LYS A 77 -6.15 9.19 0.90
C LYS A 77 -7.22 10.12 0.32
N ASP A 78 -8.48 9.76 0.48
CA ASP A 78 -9.62 10.52 -0.05
C ASP A 78 -9.43 10.88 -1.55
N GLY A 79 -8.89 9.94 -2.34
CA GLY A 79 -8.61 10.08 -3.77
C GLY A 79 -7.29 10.76 -4.14
N VAL A 80 -6.54 11.29 -3.18
CA VAL A 80 -5.24 11.94 -3.40
C VAL A 80 -4.11 10.97 -3.09
N GLU A 81 -3.15 10.82 -4.03
CA GLU A 81 -1.96 10.01 -3.83
C GLU A 81 -1.14 10.52 -2.64
N VAL A 82 -0.80 9.61 -1.72
CA VAL A 82 0.03 9.90 -0.54
C VAL A 82 1.34 9.15 -0.53
N GLU A 83 1.38 7.97 -1.12
CA GLU A 83 2.60 7.17 -1.22
C GLU A 83 2.54 6.19 -2.39
N ARG A 84 3.72 5.85 -2.89
CA ARG A 84 3.93 4.90 -3.98
C ARG A 84 5.06 3.96 -3.61
N VAL A 85 4.81 2.65 -3.69
CA VAL A 85 5.76 1.61 -3.30
C VAL A 85 5.77 0.49 -4.34
N LYS A 86 6.78 -0.37 -4.26
CA LYS A 86 6.89 -1.57 -5.07
C LYS A 86 6.93 -2.80 -4.19
N ASN A 87 6.55 -3.95 -4.77
CA ASN A 87 6.65 -5.24 -4.08
C ASN A 87 8.10 -5.65 -3.81
N ASP A 88 8.33 -6.39 -2.72
CA ASP A 88 9.56 -7.14 -2.54
C ASP A 88 9.54 -8.49 -3.32
N ALA A 89 10.62 -9.25 -3.26
CA ALA A 89 10.71 -10.56 -3.94
C ALA A 89 9.75 -11.61 -3.35
N ALA A 90 9.30 -11.45 -2.12
CA ALA A 90 8.30 -12.31 -1.48
C ALA A 90 6.86 -11.85 -1.73
N GLY A 91 6.67 -10.79 -2.51
CA GLY A 91 5.36 -10.23 -2.82
C GLY A 91 4.82 -9.30 -1.74
N LYS A 92 5.60 -8.88 -0.76
CA LYS A 92 5.12 -7.92 0.24
C LYS A 92 5.06 -6.51 -0.34
N ILE A 93 3.97 -5.82 -0.05
CA ILE A 93 3.72 -4.41 -0.37
C ILE A 93 3.55 -3.70 0.96
N VAL A 94 4.54 -2.89 1.34
CA VAL A 94 4.59 -2.23 2.65
C VAL A 94 4.65 -0.73 2.46
N PHE A 95 3.61 -0.04 2.90
CA PHE A 95 3.58 1.41 2.98
C PHE A 95 4.10 1.90 4.34
N LYS A 96 4.46 3.17 4.42
CA LYS A 96 4.81 3.79 5.70
C LYS A 96 3.65 3.69 6.67
N THR A 97 3.98 3.43 7.93
CA THR A 97 3.00 3.43 9.01
C THR A 97 2.32 4.80 9.09
N LEU A 98 1.00 4.80 9.03
CA LEU A 98 0.19 5.99 9.25
C LEU A 98 0.08 6.25 10.75
N GLU A 99 0.16 7.51 11.16
CA GLU A 99 0.06 7.91 12.57
C GLU A 99 -1.12 8.84 12.75
N PHE A 100 -1.98 8.52 13.72
CA PHE A 100 -3.15 9.33 14.06
C PHE A 100 -3.00 9.90 15.44
N GLY A 101 -3.16 11.21 15.55
CA GLY A 101 -3.06 11.97 16.79
C GLY A 101 -4.41 12.49 17.27
N ARG A 102 -4.38 13.30 18.34
CA ARG A 102 -5.58 13.90 18.91
C ARG A 102 -6.27 14.87 17.93
N ASP A 103 -5.52 15.48 17.04
CA ASP A 103 -6.07 16.39 16.02
C ASP A 103 -6.92 15.65 14.97
N ASP A 104 -6.82 14.31 14.91
CA ASP A 104 -7.62 13.45 14.05
C ASP A 104 -8.92 12.98 14.71
N LEU A 105 -9.14 13.30 15.98
CA LEU A 105 -10.31 12.86 16.73
C LEU A 105 -11.62 13.28 16.03
N GLY A 106 -12.52 12.32 15.84
CA GLY A 106 -13.80 12.50 15.16
C GLY A 106 -13.71 12.48 13.64
N LYS A 107 -12.52 12.35 13.08
CA LYS A 107 -12.34 12.27 11.62
C LYS A 107 -12.43 10.83 11.13
N THR A 108 -12.86 10.73 9.87
CA THR A 108 -12.87 9.49 9.08
C THR A 108 -11.98 9.70 7.87
N TYR A 109 -11.15 8.70 7.58
CA TYR A 109 -10.24 8.70 6.46
C TYR A 109 -10.51 7.46 5.59
N ASN A 110 -10.62 7.67 4.29
CA ASN A 110 -10.78 6.59 3.32
C ASN A 110 -9.49 6.46 2.53
N TYR A 111 -8.88 5.29 2.63
CA TYR A 111 -7.69 4.95 1.88
C TYR A 111 -8.03 3.95 0.80
N THR A 112 -7.39 4.07 -0.35
CA THR A 112 -7.43 3.07 -1.41
C THR A 112 -6.02 2.69 -1.79
N VAL A 113 -5.83 1.40 -2.09
CA VAL A 113 -4.60 0.88 -2.68
C VAL A 113 -4.94 0.27 -4.01
N GLU A 114 -4.20 0.63 -5.03
CA GLU A 114 -4.36 0.13 -6.39
C GLU A 114 -3.00 -0.16 -7.01
N GLU A 115 -2.94 -1.11 -7.92
CA GLU A 115 -1.76 -1.37 -8.74
C GLU A 115 -1.70 -0.40 -9.91
N THR A 116 -0.52 0.14 -10.21
CA THR A 116 -0.29 0.89 -11.44
C THR A 116 -0.02 -0.10 -12.57
N PRO A 117 -0.88 -0.20 -13.61
CA PRO A 117 -0.62 -1.08 -14.72
C PRO A 117 0.71 -0.74 -15.41
N GLY A 118 1.52 -1.76 -15.66
CA GLY A 118 2.74 -1.62 -16.44
C GLY A 118 2.49 -1.67 -17.95
N THR A 119 3.56 -1.77 -18.73
CA THR A 119 3.52 -1.79 -20.20
C THR A 119 3.72 -3.18 -20.81
N ASP A 120 3.94 -4.21 -19.98
CA ASP A 120 4.11 -5.58 -20.46
C ASP A 120 2.78 -6.18 -20.90
N ALA A 121 2.60 -6.33 -22.21
CA ALA A 121 1.38 -6.85 -22.81
C ALA A 121 1.14 -8.35 -22.51
N THR A 122 2.16 -9.06 -22.04
CA THR A 122 2.02 -10.47 -21.63
C THR A 122 1.45 -10.62 -20.22
N VAL A 123 1.43 -9.54 -19.46
CA VAL A 123 0.92 -9.52 -18.08
C VAL A 123 -0.51 -8.99 -18.06
N LYS A 124 -1.43 -9.81 -17.55
CA LYS A 124 -2.75 -9.34 -17.16
C LYS A 124 -2.66 -8.78 -15.76
N TYR A 125 -2.74 -7.46 -15.65
CA TYR A 125 -2.67 -6.73 -14.39
C TYR A 125 -3.97 -6.84 -13.60
N ASP A 126 -3.86 -6.83 -12.26
CA ASP A 126 -5.00 -6.75 -11.39
C ASP A 126 -5.64 -5.36 -11.47
N THR A 127 -6.95 -5.31 -11.44
CA THR A 127 -7.73 -4.06 -11.44
C THR A 127 -8.40 -3.80 -10.10
N MET A 128 -8.03 -4.56 -9.08
CA MET A 128 -8.56 -4.42 -7.73
C MET A 128 -8.22 -3.04 -7.15
N VAL A 129 -9.21 -2.45 -6.49
CA VAL A 129 -9.03 -1.28 -5.64
C VAL A 129 -9.36 -1.70 -4.21
N ALA A 130 -8.33 -1.91 -3.41
CA ALA A 130 -8.49 -2.26 -2.01
C ALA A 130 -8.82 -1.00 -1.20
N THR A 131 -9.92 -1.05 -0.41
CA THR A 131 -10.39 0.10 0.37
C THR A 131 -10.22 -0.15 1.85
N VAL A 132 -9.55 0.77 2.54
CA VAL A 132 -9.37 0.76 4.00
C VAL A 132 -9.95 2.04 4.59
N LYS A 133 -10.80 1.90 5.61
CA LYS A 133 -11.40 3.01 6.32
C LYS A 133 -10.82 3.11 7.72
N VAL A 134 -10.40 4.30 8.13
CA VAL A 134 -9.91 4.58 9.48
C VAL A 134 -10.79 5.63 10.13
N VAL A 135 -11.35 5.31 11.30
CA VAL A 135 -12.15 6.24 12.12
C VAL A 135 -11.43 6.47 13.43
N VAL A 136 -11.08 7.72 13.71
CA VAL A 136 -10.41 8.08 14.95
C VAL A 136 -11.45 8.53 15.99
N SER A 137 -11.50 7.85 17.12
CA SER A 137 -12.46 8.11 18.20
C SER A 137 -11.79 8.01 19.56
N HIS A 138 -12.52 8.34 20.63
CA HIS A 138 -12.09 7.99 21.97
C HIS A 138 -12.20 6.48 22.23
N ASP A 139 -11.35 5.97 23.13
CA ASP A 139 -11.33 4.56 23.56
C ASP A 139 -12.49 4.17 24.51
N GLY A 140 -13.49 5.02 24.69
CA GLY A 140 -14.59 4.87 25.62
C GLY A 140 -14.35 5.54 26.99
N THR A 141 -13.12 5.93 27.31
CA THR A 141 -12.77 6.59 28.57
C THR A 141 -12.58 8.11 28.44
N ALA A 142 -12.58 8.63 27.21
CA ALA A 142 -12.24 10.00 26.85
C ALA A 142 -10.81 10.44 27.25
N LYS A 143 -9.96 9.50 27.66
CA LYS A 143 -8.56 9.73 28.07
C LYS A 143 -7.54 9.22 27.07
N ALA A 144 -7.97 8.50 26.05
CA ALA A 144 -7.14 8.00 24.98
C ALA A 144 -7.93 8.02 23.66
N ILE A 145 -7.19 8.01 22.55
CA ILE A 145 -7.76 7.85 21.22
C ILE A 145 -7.46 6.46 20.68
N VAL A 146 -8.31 5.99 19.78
CA VAL A 146 -8.11 4.76 19.02
C VAL A 146 -8.35 5.03 17.54
N ALA A 147 -7.62 4.35 16.69
CA ALA A 147 -7.87 4.30 15.27
C ALA A 147 -8.61 2.98 14.95
N ASN A 148 -9.89 3.08 14.68
CA ASN A 148 -10.72 1.92 14.30
C ASN A 148 -10.56 1.68 12.81
N VAL A 149 -9.91 0.57 12.46
CA VAL A 149 -9.63 0.21 11.08
C VAL A 149 -10.70 -0.77 10.58
N THR A 150 -11.35 -0.43 9.48
CA THR A 150 -12.09 -1.38 8.66
C THR A 150 -11.19 -1.72 7.46
N ASP A 151 -10.60 -2.89 7.50
CA ASP A 151 -9.63 -3.34 6.51
C ASP A 151 -10.29 -3.71 5.17
N ALA A 152 -9.50 -3.78 4.11
CA ALA A 152 -9.95 -4.27 2.82
C ALA A 152 -10.38 -5.73 2.91
N ALA A 153 -11.44 -6.09 2.17
CA ALA A 153 -11.93 -7.47 2.10
C ALA A 153 -10.91 -8.39 1.42
N ASP A 154 -10.15 -7.85 0.47
CA ASP A 154 -9.05 -8.51 -0.21
C ASP A 154 -7.81 -7.62 -0.13
N LYS A 155 -6.66 -8.25 0.17
CA LYS A 155 -5.36 -7.59 0.32
C LYS A 155 -4.29 -8.20 -0.59
N GLU A 156 -4.69 -9.08 -1.51
CA GLU A 156 -3.79 -9.73 -2.44
C GLU A 156 -4.05 -9.28 -3.88
N PHE A 157 -3.07 -8.65 -4.49
CA PHE A 157 -3.08 -8.26 -5.90
C PHE A 157 -2.55 -9.41 -6.75
N ASN A 158 -3.36 -9.88 -7.70
CA ASN A 158 -3.08 -11.07 -8.49
C ASN A 158 -2.88 -10.71 -9.97
N ASN A 159 -1.62 -10.84 -10.46
CA ASN A 159 -1.33 -10.75 -11.88
C ASN A 159 -1.10 -12.14 -12.48
N ARG A 160 -1.35 -12.25 -13.76
CA ARG A 160 -1.11 -13.47 -14.51
C ARG A 160 -0.32 -13.18 -15.78
N VAL A 161 0.74 -13.94 -16.00
CA VAL A 161 1.45 -13.93 -17.28
C VAL A 161 0.71 -14.85 -18.24
N THR A 162 0.32 -14.30 -19.38
CA THR A 162 -0.19 -15.10 -20.50
C THR A 162 0.99 -15.45 -21.38
N PRO A 163 1.34 -16.72 -21.52
CA PRO A 163 2.36 -17.13 -22.46
C PRO A 163 2.02 -16.61 -23.87
N PRO A 164 3.00 -16.24 -24.69
CA PRO A 164 2.75 -15.97 -26.10
C PRO A 164 1.95 -17.13 -26.68
N GLU A 165 0.91 -16.84 -27.44
CA GLU A 165 0.23 -17.91 -28.17
C GLU A 165 1.30 -18.65 -29.00
N GLU A 166 1.45 -19.94 -28.76
CA GLU A 166 2.28 -20.75 -29.63
C GLU A 166 1.75 -20.59 -31.06
N PRO A 167 2.61 -20.31 -32.03
CA PRO A 167 2.17 -20.21 -33.42
C PRO A 167 1.42 -21.50 -33.74
N LYS A 168 0.14 -21.37 -34.07
CA LYS A 168 -0.69 -22.50 -34.47
C LYS A 168 -0.06 -23.02 -35.75
N PHE A 169 0.85 -23.96 -35.58
CA PHE A 169 1.45 -24.68 -36.71
C PHE A 169 0.31 -25.50 -37.33
N GLN A 170 -0.20 -25.02 -38.44
CA GLN A 170 -1.06 -25.83 -39.31
C GLN A 170 -0.15 -26.52 -40.28
N PRO A 171 0.21 -27.80 -40.06
CA PRO A 171 1.00 -28.53 -41.02
C PRO A 171 0.16 -28.71 -42.30
N GLU A 172 0.55 -28.00 -43.34
CA GLU A 172 0.00 -28.25 -44.67
C GLU A 172 0.60 -29.55 -45.19
N LYS A 173 -0.24 -30.52 -45.38
CA LYS A 173 0.16 -31.82 -45.96
C LYS A 173 -0.01 -31.77 -47.45
N TYR A 174 1.08 -31.87 -48.15
CA TYR A 174 1.03 -31.95 -49.61
C TYR A 174 1.35 -33.38 -50.04
N VAL A 175 0.57 -33.92 -50.96
CA VAL A 175 0.84 -35.19 -51.61
C VAL A 175 1.48 -34.89 -52.97
N VAL A 176 2.73 -35.29 -53.11
CA VAL A 176 3.46 -35.14 -54.38
C VAL A 176 3.64 -36.50 -54.99
N SER A 177 3.43 -36.61 -56.28
CA SER A 177 3.67 -37.85 -57.00
C SER A 177 5.13 -38.32 -56.83
N LYS A 178 5.32 -39.63 -56.60
CA LYS A 178 6.64 -40.23 -56.40
C LYS A 178 7.59 -39.97 -57.59
N ALA A 179 7.02 -39.76 -58.76
CA ALA A 179 7.80 -39.47 -59.97
C ALA A 179 8.40 -38.04 -59.96
N LYS A 180 8.05 -37.21 -59.05
CA LYS A 180 8.52 -35.82 -58.92
C LYS A 180 9.74 -35.65 -57.97
N PHE A 181 10.24 -36.73 -57.42
CA PHE A 181 11.49 -36.75 -56.67
C PHE A 181 12.63 -37.39 -57.47
N ASP A 182 13.81 -36.81 -57.33
CA ASP A 182 15.01 -37.45 -57.86
C ASP A 182 15.44 -38.59 -56.92
N ILE A 183 16.51 -39.32 -57.39
CA ILE A 183 17.06 -40.45 -56.64
C ILE A 183 17.62 -40.06 -55.27
N THR A 184 17.90 -38.77 -55.02
CA THR A 184 18.42 -38.24 -53.76
C THR A 184 17.32 -37.80 -52.81
N GLY A 185 16.05 -37.84 -53.24
CA GLY A 185 14.91 -37.39 -52.48
C GLY A 185 14.66 -35.89 -52.53
N THR A 186 15.36 -35.17 -53.39
CA THR A 186 15.16 -33.72 -53.55
C THR A 186 13.94 -33.46 -54.43
N LYS A 187 13.09 -32.54 -54.05
CA LYS A 187 11.92 -32.12 -54.85
C LYS A 187 12.40 -31.49 -56.16
N LEU A 188 11.97 -32.03 -57.30
CA LEU A 188 12.39 -31.57 -58.62
C LEU A 188 11.57 -30.43 -59.19
N VAL A 189 10.40 -30.13 -58.60
CA VAL A 189 9.46 -29.17 -59.21
C VAL A 189 8.97 -28.20 -58.13
N ASP A 190 9.09 -26.92 -58.47
CA ASP A 190 8.52 -25.82 -57.69
C ASP A 190 7.19 -25.32 -58.26
N ASP A 191 6.57 -26.12 -59.11
CA ASP A 191 5.29 -25.75 -59.74
C ASP A 191 4.11 -26.17 -58.84
N ASP A 192 3.44 -25.19 -58.28
CA ASP A 192 2.27 -25.38 -57.40
C ASP A 192 1.11 -26.11 -58.08
N SER A 193 1.09 -26.14 -59.44
CA SER A 193 0.10 -26.89 -60.22
C SER A 193 0.20 -28.41 -60.06
N GLU A 194 1.31 -28.88 -59.51
CA GLU A 194 1.60 -30.32 -59.30
C GLU A 194 1.25 -30.80 -57.87
N LEU A 195 0.84 -29.86 -56.97
CA LEU A 195 0.36 -30.20 -55.63
C LEU A 195 -1.09 -30.64 -55.75
N THR A 196 -1.37 -31.90 -55.51
CA THR A 196 -2.64 -32.49 -55.85
C THR A 196 -3.73 -32.26 -54.81
N ASP A 197 -3.42 -32.09 -53.55
CA ASP A 197 -4.43 -31.82 -52.55
C ASP A 197 -3.83 -31.29 -51.25
N LYS A 198 -4.62 -30.44 -50.63
CA LYS A 198 -4.39 -29.88 -49.32
C LYS A 198 -5.29 -30.62 -48.34
N TYR A 199 -4.76 -31.34 -47.40
CA TYR A 199 -5.49 -32.01 -46.35
C TYR A 199 -5.37 -31.31 -45.02
#